data_82f3ab2140107cb71e998ce6b474f80b
#
_entry.id   82f3ab2140107cb71e998ce6b474f80b
#
_cell.length_a   1.000
_cell.length_b   1.000
_cell.length_c   1.000
_cell.angle_alpha   90.00
_cell.angle_beta   90.00
_cell.angle_gamma   90.00
#
_symmetry.space_group_name_H-M   'P 1'
#
loop_
_entity.id
_entity.type
_entity.pdbx_description
1 polymer ?
#
loop_
_entity_poly.entity_id
_entity_poly.type
_entity_poly.pdbx_seq_one_letter_code
_entity_poly.pdbx_strand_id
1 'polypeptide(L)'
;MKVLIIEDDALHRSYLHEAVRSALPECDAVMESENGRLGEIDARKLRAEFVVMDLQMNDRNGIEAARTIWRERPDTKILFWSNYSDEAYVRGVSRIVPGGATYGYVLKSTSDERLKLALRSVFLESQCVIDREVRGIQQKGMGAGHGLSDAEYEILVDVALGLTDKTIASRKKLSLRTVQNRLQQLYEKLDVYQEAGDDESRYNLRTRAVAVALMRRVLNASAVERAERDLQDDADC
;
A
#
# COMPACT_ATOMS: atom_id res chain seq x y z
N MET A 1 -24.19 1.56 14.75
CA MET A 1 -22.97 1.00 14.13
C MET A 1 -21.72 1.22 14.99
N LYS A 2 -20.65 0.39 14.86
CA LYS A 2 -19.40 0.57 15.59
C LYS A 2 -18.27 0.80 14.60
N VAL A 3 -17.41 1.79 14.86
CA VAL A 3 -16.25 2.11 14.03
C VAL A 3 -14.98 1.85 14.82
N LEU A 4 -14.02 1.17 14.23
CA LEU A 4 -12.68 0.98 14.77
C LEU A 4 -11.71 1.93 14.06
N ILE A 5 -10.97 2.72 14.82
CA ILE A 5 -9.88 3.58 14.35
C ILE A 5 -8.56 2.90 14.69
N ILE A 6 -7.67 2.75 13.71
CA ILE A 6 -6.32 2.19 13.87
C ILE A 6 -5.32 3.23 13.39
N GLU A 7 -4.67 3.92 14.34
CA GLU A 7 -3.79 5.05 14.10
C GLU A 7 -2.81 5.17 15.27
N ASP A 8 -1.51 5.25 15.04
CA ASP A 8 -0.50 5.29 16.09
C ASP A 8 -0.28 6.70 16.67
N ASP A 9 -0.52 7.75 15.89
CA ASP A 9 -0.44 9.13 16.37
C ASP A 9 -1.69 9.53 17.17
N ALA A 10 -1.49 9.91 18.43
CA ALA A 10 -2.60 10.24 19.34
C ALA A 10 -3.41 11.47 18.90
N LEU A 11 -2.78 12.47 18.26
CA LEU A 11 -3.48 13.66 17.75
C LEU A 11 -4.34 13.33 16.55
N HIS A 12 -3.79 12.54 15.62
CA HIS A 12 -4.52 12.04 14.46
C HIS A 12 -5.68 11.15 14.89
N ARG A 13 -5.47 10.28 15.87
CA ARG A 13 -6.51 9.40 16.40
C ARG A 13 -7.66 10.18 17.02
N SER A 14 -7.34 11.21 17.83
CA SER A 14 -8.34 12.11 18.41
C SER A 14 -9.12 12.88 17.34
N TYR A 15 -8.41 13.39 16.31
CA TYR A 15 -9.06 14.07 15.19
C TYR A 15 -10.01 13.13 14.42
N LEU A 16 -9.59 11.90 14.15
CA LEU A 16 -10.45 10.90 13.50
C LEU A 16 -11.67 10.56 14.36
N HIS A 17 -11.52 10.49 15.67
CA HIS A 17 -12.64 10.26 16.59
C HIS A 17 -13.73 11.31 16.41
N GLU A 18 -13.35 12.59 16.45
CA GLU A 18 -14.26 13.71 16.25
C GLU A 18 -14.87 13.71 14.82
N ALA A 19 -14.06 13.44 13.81
CA ALA A 19 -14.52 13.37 12.42
C ALA A 19 -15.56 12.25 12.23
N VAL A 20 -15.33 11.07 12.79
CA VAL A 20 -16.26 9.93 12.75
C VAL A 20 -17.56 10.28 13.48
N ARG A 21 -17.49 10.82 14.69
CA ARG A 21 -18.68 11.24 15.47
C ARG A 21 -19.52 12.28 14.72
N SER A 22 -18.84 13.25 14.10
CA SER A 22 -19.51 14.32 13.33
C SER A 22 -20.11 13.80 12.02
N ALA A 23 -19.42 12.90 11.31
CA ALA A 23 -19.86 12.39 10.02
C ALA A 23 -20.97 11.33 10.14
N LEU A 24 -20.97 10.55 11.22
CA LEU A 24 -21.81 9.38 11.44
C LEU A 24 -22.56 9.48 12.77
N PRO A 25 -23.61 10.33 12.86
CA PRO A 25 -24.40 10.51 14.09
C PRO A 25 -25.00 9.21 14.64
N GLU A 26 -25.25 8.22 13.75
CA GLU A 26 -25.74 6.89 14.08
C GLU A 26 -24.66 5.93 14.63
N CYS A 27 -23.43 6.41 14.81
CA CYS A 27 -22.35 5.61 15.38
C CYS A 27 -22.53 5.47 16.91
N ASP A 28 -22.79 4.24 17.36
CA ASP A 28 -22.99 3.93 18.78
C ASP A 28 -21.68 4.00 19.58
N ALA A 29 -20.59 3.53 18.97
CA ALA A 29 -19.27 3.47 19.59
C ALA A 29 -18.15 3.65 18.59
N VAL A 30 -17.14 4.44 18.98
CA VAL A 30 -15.85 4.55 18.31
C VAL A 30 -14.84 3.87 19.21
N MET A 31 -14.15 2.87 18.67
CA MET A 31 -13.08 2.14 19.33
C MET A 31 -11.75 2.55 18.71
N GLU A 32 -10.67 2.51 19.48
CA GLU A 32 -9.35 2.99 19.05
C GLU A 32 -8.28 1.96 19.33
N SER A 33 -7.38 1.78 18.38
CA SER A 33 -6.16 0.96 18.50
C SER A 33 -4.97 1.78 18.05
N GLU A 34 -3.87 1.71 18.80
CA GLU A 34 -2.68 2.55 18.63
C GLU A 34 -1.61 1.95 17.70
N ASN A 35 -1.86 0.79 17.13
CA ASN A 35 -0.99 0.15 16.13
C ASN A 35 -1.73 -0.94 15.37
N GLY A 36 -1.13 -1.42 14.27
CA GLY A 36 -1.76 -2.42 13.42
C GLY A 36 -2.02 -3.75 14.12
N ARG A 37 -1.13 -4.19 15.01
CA ARG A 37 -1.28 -5.47 15.75
C ARG A 37 -2.47 -5.43 16.71
N LEU A 38 -2.61 -4.38 17.49
CA LEU A 38 -3.78 -4.19 18.35
C LEU A 38 -5.05 -4.04 17.51
N GLY A 39 -4.96 -3.32 16.40
CA GLY A 39 -6.05 -3.17 15.44
C GLY A 39 -6.59 -4.50 14.91
N GLU A 40 -5.71 -5.44 14.56
CA GLU A 40 -6.13 -6.81 14.14
C GLU A 40 -6.86 -7.54 15.25
N ILE A 41 -6.34 -7.48 16.49
CA ILE A 41 -6.94 -8.12 17.66
C ILE A 41 -8.33 -7.53 17.94
N ASP A 42 -8.43 -6.21 17.95
CA ASP A 42 -9.67 -5.52 18.26
C ASP A 42 -10.69 -5.66 17.13
N ALA A 43 -10.27 -5.62 15.87
CA ALA A 43 -11.14 -5.91 14.73
C ALA A 43 -11.79 -7.29 14.84
N ARG A 44 -11.02 -8.31 15.24
CA ARG A 44 -11.53 -9.67 15.45
C ARG A 44 -12.51 -9.73 16.64
N LYS A 45 -12.14 -9.16 17.79
CA LYS A 45 -13.00 -9.14 18.99
C LYS A 45 -14.34 -8.44 18.75
N LEU A 46 -14.30 -7.31 18.06
CA LEU A 46 -15.46 -6.48 17.77
C LEU A 46 -16.28 -7.01 16.58
N ARG A 47 -15.72 -7.94 15.79
CA ARG A 47 -16.21 -8.28 14.46
C ARG A 47 -16.42 -7.02 13.63
N ALA A 48 -15.38 -6.17 13.59
CA ALA A 48 -15.48 -4.83 13.01
C ALA A 48 -15.97 -4.84 11.56
N GLU A 49 -17.03 -4.07 11.32
CA GLU A 49 -17.59 -3.88 9.97
C GLU A 49 -17.04 -2.62 9.30
N PHE A 50 -16.61 -1.65 10.13
CA PHE A 50 -16.15 -0.33 9.69
C PHE A 50 -14.83 -0.01 10.37
N VAL A 51 -13.80 0.25 9.55
CA VAL A 51 -12.44 0.53 10.02
C VAL A 51 -11.91 1.79 9.33
N VAL A 52 -11.37 2.73 10.11
CA VAL A 52 -10.51 3.81 9.61
C VAL A 52 -9.08 3.43 9.97
N MET A 53 -8.16 3.48 9.00
CA MET A 53 -6.82 2.93 9.18
C MET A 53 -5.74 3.82 8.57
N ASP A 54 -4.70 4.14 9.33
CA ASP A 54 -3.46 4.64 8.75
C ASP A 54 -2.65 3.50 8.10
N LEU A 55 -1.90 3.85 7.09
CA LEU A 55 -1.04 2.90 6.38
C LEU A 55 0.33 2.73 7.02
N GLN A 56 0.87 3.80 7.62
CA GLN A 56 2.19 3.77 8.23
C GLN A 56 2.09 3.89 9.73
N MET A 57 2.20 2.77 10.39
CA MET A 57 2.21 2.66 11.84
C MET A 57 3.41 1.84 12.29
N ASN A 58 3.84 2.10 13.52
CA ASN A 58 4.83 1.26 14.19
C ASN A 58 4.24 -0.11 14.50
N ASP A 59 5.10 -1.13 14.61
CA ASP A 59 4.75 -2.53 14.98
C ASP A 59 3.77 -3.21 14.04
N ARG A 60 3.35 -2.90 13.00
CA ARG A 60 2.54 -3.54 11.95
C ARG A 60 1.86 -2.46 11.11
N ASN A 61 2.25 -2.39 9.87
CA ASN A 61 1.69 -1.37 8.99
C ASN A 61 0.24 -1.68 8.60
N GLY A 62 -0.49 -0.64 8.15
CA GLY A 62 -1.91 -0.76 7.83
C GLY A 62 -2.23 -1.71 6.68
N ILE A 63 -1.31 -1.94 5.73
CA ILE A 63 -1.52 -2.91 4.65
C ILE A 63 -1.55 -4.34 5.20
N GLU A 64 -0.65 -4.67 6.11
CA GLU A 64 -0.61 -5.99 6.75
C GLU A 64 -1.84 -6.21 7.64
N ALA A 65 -2.18 -5.20 8.44
CA ALA A 65 -3.37 -5.24 9.29
C ALA A 65 -4.65 -5.40 8.45
N ALA A 66 -4.81 -4.61 7.39
CA ALA A 66 -5.95 -4.72 6.48
C ALA A 66 -6.03 -6.09 5.79
N ARG A 67 -4.88 -6.64 5.35
CA ARG A 67 -4.81 -8.00 4.77
C ARG A 67 -5.35 -9.05 5.74
N THR A 68 -4.95 -8.97 7.02
CA THR A 68 -5.43 -9.90 8.06
C THR A 68 -6.91 -9.72 8.31
N ILE A 69 -7.38 -8.48 8.46
CA ILE A 69 -8.79 -8.16 8.69
C ILE A 69 -9.66 -8.68 7.53
N TRP A 70 -9.30 -8.37 6.27
CA TRP A 70 -10.05 -8.80 5.11
C TRP A 70 -10.00 -10.32 4.86
N ARG A 71 -8.90 -11.00 5.23
CA ARG A 71 -8.84 -12.46 5.16
C ARG A 71 -9.83 -13.12 6.10
N GLU A 72 -10.06 -12.53 7.28
CA GLU A 72 -11.02 -13.03 8.28
C GLU A 72 -12.45 -12.55 7.98
N ARG A 73 -12.60 -11.32 7.49
CA ARG A 73 -13.89 -10.68 7.17
C ARG A 73 -13.79 -9.86 5.88
N PRO A 74 -14.00 -10.48 4.72
CA PRO A 74 -13.87 -9.79 3.43
C PRO A 74 -14.84 -8.61 3.24
N ASP A 75 -15.96 -8.61 3.97
CA ASP A 75 -16.99 -7.57 3.89
C ASP A 75 -16.68 -6.34 4.77
N THR A 76 -15.59 -6.35 5.54
CA THR A 76 -15.18 -5.18 6.34
C THR A 76 -14.90 -4.00 5.40
N LYS A 77 -15.57 -2.88 5.63
CA LYS A 77 -15.33 -1.63 4.93
C LYS A 77 -14.15 -0.90 5.56
N ILE A 78 -13.12 -0.61 4.78
CA ILE A 78 -11.92 0.07 5.29
C ILE A 78 -11.75 1.40 4.58
N LEU A 79 -11.63 2.49 5.37
CA LEU A 79 -11.19 3.79 4.89
C LEU A 79 -9.72 3.99 5.30
N PHE A 80 -8.81 3.93 4.34
CA PHE A 80 -7.42 4.32 4.54
C PHE A 80 -7.32 5.84 4.59
N TRP A 81 -6.71 6.35 5.64
CA TRP A 81 -6.45 7.78 5.84
C TRP A 81 -4.97 7.97 6.11
N SER A 82 -4.22 8.42 5.11
CA SER A 82 -2.75 8.37 5.15
C SER A 82 -2.09 9.61 4.55
N ASN A 83 -0.88 9.92 5.02
CA ASN A 83 -0.04 10.96 4.41
C ASN A 83 0.54 10.55 3.05
N TYR A 84 0.41 9.29 2.67
CA TYR A 84 1.16 8.72 1.56
C TYR A 84 0.30 8.51 0.32
N SER A 85 0.70 9.17 -0.77
CA SER A 85 0.21 8.90 -2.13
C SER A 85 1.21 8.07 -2.95
N ASP A 86 2.25 7.51 -2.32
CA ASP A 86 3.32 6.78 -2.99
C ASP A 86 2.79 5.54 -3.73
N GLU A 87 3.33 5.27 -4.92
CA GLU A 87 2.93 4.13 -5.74
C GLU A 87 3.05 2.79 -4.98
N ALA A 88 4.05 2.65 -4.11
CA ALA A 88 4.25 1.47 -3.28
C ALA A 88 3.07 1.18 -2.34
N TYR A 89 2.48 2.22 -1.70
CA TYR A 89 1.31 2.07 -0.83
C TYR A 89 0.05 1.80 -1.65
N VAL A 90 -0.14 2.55 -2.74
CA VAL A 90 -1.31 2.40 -3.63
C VAL A 90 -1.37 0.98 -4.20
N ARG A 91 -0.23 0.46 -4.71
CA ARG A 91 -0.12 -0.93 -5.17
C ARG A 91 -0.31 -1.94 -4.04
N GLY A 92 0.27 -1.66 -2.87
CA GLY A 92 0.12 -2.52 -1.69
C GLY A 92 -1.34 -2.72 -1.29
N VAL A 93 -2.12 -1.63 -1.23
CA VAL A 93 -3.57 -1.68 -0.95
C VAL A 93 -4.30 -2.42 -2.08
N SER A 94 -4.07 -2.06 -3.34
CA SER A 94 -4.77 -2.68 -4.49
C SER A 94 -4.61 -4.20 -4.55
N ARG A 95 -3.49 -4.74 -4.06
CA ARG A 95 -3.22 -6.19 -4.05
C ARG A 95 -3.93 -6.97 -2.97
N ILE A 96 -4.36 -6.30 -1.90
CA ILE A 96 -4.99 -6.95 -0.75
C ILE A 96 -6.50 -6.77 -0.70
N VAL A 97 -7.06 -5.86 -1.50
CA VAL A 97 -8.50 -5.60 -1.56
C VAL A 97 -9.21 -6.83 -2.12
N PRO A 98 -10.14 -7.45 -1.37
CA PRO A 98 -10.95 -8.54 -1.87
C PRO A 98 -11.84 -8.11 -3.03
N GLY A 99 -12.14 -9.02 -3.96
CA GLY A 99 -13.09 -8.75 -5.04
C GLY A 99 -14.46 -8.34 -4.48
N GLY A 100 -14.94 -7.15 -4.87
CA GLY A 100 -16.22 -6.62 -4.40
C GLY A 100 -16.19 -5.89 -3.05
N ALA A 101 -15.03 -5.83 -2.37
CA ALA A 101 -14.92 -5.09 -1.12
C ALA A 101 -15.11 -3.59 -1.33
N THR A 102 -15.78 -2.95 -0.37
CA THR A 102 -15.91 -1.48 -0.33
C THR A 102 -14.75 -0.90 0.48
N TYR A 103 -14.00 0.02 -0.12
CA TYR A 103 -12.92 0.71 0.58
C TYR A 103 -12.78 2.17 0.13
N GLY A 104 -12.11 2.96 0.96
CA GLY A 104 -11.69 4.30 0.61
C GLY A 104 -10.18 4.49 0.78
N TYR A 105 -9.62 5.45 0.03
CA TYR A 105 -8.25 5.91 0.20
C TYR A 105 -8.23 7.43 0.13
N VAL A 106 -8.03 8.08 1.27
CA VAL A 106 -8.08 9.53 1.45
C VAL A 106 -6.77 10.01 2.08
N LEU A 107 -6.24 11.10 1.56
CA LEU A 107 -5.01 11.69 2.08
C LEU A 107 -5.28 12.52 3.35
N LYS A 108 -4.33 12.52 4.31
CA LYS A 108 -4.40 13.33 5.53
C LYS A 108 -4.35 14.84 5.23
N SER A 109 -3.90 15.23 4.03
CA SER A 109 -3.92 16.62 3.54
C SER A 109 -5.31 17.09 3.06
N THR A 110 -6.28 16.19 3.00
CA THR A 110 -7.63 16.54 2.54
C THR A 110 -8.41 17.35 3.58
N SER A 111 -9.40 18.12 3.15
CA SER A 111 -10.22 18.91 4.09
C SER A 111 -11.10 18.02 4.97
N ASP A 112 -11.49 18.55 6.14
CA ASP A 112 -12.37 17.87 7.09
C ASP A 112 -13.71 17.47 6.45
N GLU A 113 -14.31 18.36 5.65
CA GLU A 113 -15.57 18.10 4.95
C GLU A 113 -15.43 16.92 3.97
N ARG A 114 -14.29 16.84 3.28
CA ARG A 114 -14.04 15.76 2.33
C ARG A 114 -13.79 14.43 3.04
N LEU A 115 -13.10 14.43 4.18
CA LEU A 115 -12.95 13.24 5.01
C LEU A 115 -14.32 12.75 5.52
N LYS A 116 -15.16 13.65 6.03
CA LYS A 116 -16.52 13.32 6.49
C LYS A 116 -17.39 12.77 5.35
N LEU A 117 -17.29 13.36 4.16
CA LEU A 117 -17.98 12.83 2.98
C LEU A 117 -17.51 11.41 2.65
N ALA A 118 -16.20 11.17 2.67
CA ALA A 118 -15.63 9.84 2.40
C ALA A 118 -16.08 8.80 3.44
N LEU A 119 -16.09 9.15 4.73
CA LEU A 119 -16.63 8.29 5.79
C LEU A 119 -18.08 7.87 5.52
N ARG A 120 -18.95 8.82 5.15
CA ARG A 120 -20.36 8.53 4.82
C ARG A 120 -20.47 7.65 3.59
N SER A 121 -19.80 8.03 2.50
CA SER A 121 -19.88 7.29 1.23
C SER A 121 -19.39 5.86 1.37
N VAL A 122 -18.27 5.63 2.07
CA VAL A 122 -17.73 4.27 2.25
C VAL A 122 -18.58 3.46 3.22
N PHE A 123 -18.93 4.02 4.38
CA PHE A 123 -19.53 3.24 5.43
C PHE A 123 -21.05 3.08 5.28
N LEU A 124 -21.76 4.13 4.86
CA LEU A 124 -23.23 4.10 4.74
C LEU A 124 -23.66 3.71 3.32
N GLU A 125 -23.04 4.31 2.31
CA GLU A 125 -23.48 4.15 0.92
C GLU A 125 -22.79 2.99 0.19
N SER A 126 -21.79 2.34 0.82
CA SER A 126 -20.99 1.27 0.21
C SER A 126 -20.31 1.68 -1.10
N GLN A 127 -19.88 2.93 -1.20
CA GLN A 127 -19.18 3.48 -2.36
C GLN A 127 -17.68 3.51 -2.13
N CYS A 128 -16.90 3.12 -3.14
CA CYS A 128 -15.45 3.28 -3.08
C CYS A 128 -15.08 4.75 -3.34
N VAL A 129 -14.28 5.32 -2.42
CA VAL A 129 -13.80 6.70 -2.51
C VAL A 129 -12.28 6.72 -2.59
N ILE A 130 -11.74 7.24 -3.67
CA ILE A 130 -10.29 7.32 -3.88
C ILE A 130 -9.96 8.76 -4.25
N ASP A 131 -9.02 9.35 -3.51
CA ASP A 131 -8.53 10.70 -3.82
C ASP A 131 -7.91 10.77 -5.22
N ARG A 132 -8.06 11.94 -5.86
CA ARG A 132 -7.63 12.15 -7.25
C ARG A 132 -6.15 11.82 -7.47
N GLU A 133 -5.30 12.20 -6.52
CA GLU A 133 -3.86 11.92 -6.59
C GLU A 133 -3.58 10.41 -6.57
N VAL A 134 -4.22 9.69 -5.66
CA VAL A 134 -4.14 8.22 -5.52
C VAL A 134 -4.66 7.53 -6.78
N ARG A 135 -5.81 7.99 -7.31
CA ARG A 135 -6.38 7.47 -8.56
C ARG A 135 -5.43 7.66 -9.75
N GLY A 136 -4.75 8.81 -9.83
CA GLY A 136 -3.77 9.08 -10.88
C GLY A 136 -2.61 8.07 -10.86
N ILE A 137 -2.20 7.63 -9.69
CA ILE A 137 -1.15 6.62 -9.51
C ILE A 137 -1.65 5.22 -9.87
N GLN A 138 -2.86 4.86 -9.43
CA GLN A 138 -3.48 3.58 -9.82
C GLN A 138 -3.58 3.44 -11.35
N GLN A 139 -4.00 4.51 -12.03
CA GLN A 139 -4.12 4.50 -13.49
C GLN A 139 -2.77 4.39 -14.20
N LYS A 140 -1.71 5.02 -13.68
CA LYS A 140 -0.34 4.87 -14.21
C LYS A 140 0.18 3.45 -14.05
N GLY A 141 -0.12 2.79 -12.95
CA GLY A 141 0.26 1.40 -12.70
C GLY A 141 -0.51 0.36 -13.53
N MET A 142 -1.74 0.69 -13.96
CA MET A 142 -2.60 -0.17 -14.78
C MET A 142 -2.56 0.14 -16.27
N GLY A 143 -2.02 1.29 -16.68
CA GLY A 143 -2.09 1.81 -18.05
C GLY A 143 -0.85 1.57 -18.90
N ALA A 144 -1.05 1.26 -20.16
CA ALA A 144 -0.01 1.16 -21.16
C ALA A 144 0.71 2.51 -21.36
N GLY A 145 1.99 2.59 -20.98
CA GLY A 145 2.83 3.64 -21.50
C GLY A 145 4.06 4.03 -20.68
N HIS A 146 3.97 4.34 -19.40
CA HIS A 146 5.09 4.90 -18.65
C HIS A 146 5.25 4.36 -17.22
N GLY A 147 4.34 3.53 -16.71
CA GLY A 147 4.41 2.91 -15.38
C GLY A 147 4.96 1.49 -15.44
N LEU A 148 5.52 1.03 -14.32
CA LEU A 148 5.91 -0.38 -14.18
C LEU A 148 4.66 -1.26 -14.13
N SER A 149 4.65 -2.34 -14.89
CA SER A 149 3.67 -3.41 -14.71
C SER A 149 3.88 -4.08 -13.34
N ASP A 150 2.89 -4.82 -12.84
CA ASP A 150 3.03 -5.54 -11.57
C ASP A 150 4.20 -6.52 -11.58
N ALA A 151 4.44 -7.19 -12.72
CA ALA A 151 5.55 -8.11 -12.86
C ALA A 151 6.92 -7.42 -12.85
N GLU A 152 7.04 -6.23 -13.42
CA GLU A 152 8.26 -5.42 -13.35
C GLU A 152 8.47 -4.85 -11.95
N TYR A 153 7.38 -4.40 -11.30
CA TYR A 153 7.44 -3.91 -9.93
C TYR A 153 7.88 -5.01 -8.94
N GLU A 154 7.38 -6.22 -9.09
CA GLU A 154 7.80 -7.35 -8.26
C GLU A 154 9.29 -7.68 -8.44
N ILE A 155 9.79 -7.61 -9.68
CA ILE A 155 11.22 -7.78 -9.95
C ILE A 155 12.03 -6.63 -9.34
N LEU A 156 11.54 -5.39 -9.41
CA LEU A 156 12.19 -4.25 -8.75
C LEU A 156 12.33 -4.45 -7.24
N VAL A 157 11.28 -4.96 -6.59
CA VAL A 157 11.31 -5.29 -5.16
C VAL A 157 12.35 -6.38 -4.87
N ASP A 158 12.37 -7.46 -5.66
CA ASP A 158 13.37 -8.53 -5.52
C ASP A 158 14.80 -8.02 -5.76
N VAL A 159 14.99 -7.07 -6.68
CA VAL A 159 16.28 -6.37 -6.88
C VAL A 159 16.66 -5.54 -5.66
N ALA A 160 15.72 -4.85 -5.05
CA ALA A 160 15.95 -4.05 -3.85
C ALA A 160 16.33 -4.90 -2.63
N LEU A 161 15.85 -6.15 -2.57
CA LEU A 161 16.29 -7.17 -1.60
C LEU A 161 17.70 -7.72 -1.90
N GLY A 162 18.34 -7.31 -2.99
CA GLY A 162 19.67 -7.79 -3.37
C GLY A 162 19.68 -9.19 -4.02
N LEU A 163 18.53 -9.74 -4.40
CA LEU A 163 18.45 -11.08 -5.01
C LEU A 163 19.10 -11.11 -6.37
N THR A 164 19.79 -12.21 -6.71
CA THR A 164 20.37 -12.42 -8.06
C THR A 164 19.29 -12.75 -9.09
N ASP A 165 19.57 -12.53 -10.37
CA ASP A 165 18.63 -12.88 -11.46
C ASP A 165 18.21 -14.36 -11.43
N LYS A 166 19.13 -15.25 -11.04
CA LYS A 166 18.84 -16.69 -10.91
C LYS A 166 17.87 -16.96 -9.77
N THR A 167 18.07 -16.30 -8.62
CA THR A 167 17.19 -16.42 -7.46
C THR A 167 15.79 -15.86 -7.79
N ILE A 168 15.72 -14.70 -8.45
CA ILE A 168 14.46 -14.10 -8.92
C ILE A 168 13.73 -15.05 -9.89
N ALA A 169 14.46 -15.62 -10.85
CA ALA A 169 13.90 -16.56 -11.82
C ALA A 169 13.29 -17.80 -11.14
N SER A 170 14.01 -18.39 -10.17
CA SER A 170 13.53 -19.52 -9.39
C SER A 170 12.28 -19.17 -8.57
N ARG A 171 12.33 -18.07 -7.80
CA ARG A 171 11.23 -17.60 -6.94
C ARG A 171 9.95 -17.31 -7.71
N LYS A 172 10.10 -16.63 -8.86
CA LYS A 172 8.95 -16.25 -9.70
C LYS A 172 8.52 -17.34 -10.69
N LYS A 173 9.20 -18.50 -10.71
CA LYS A 173 8.98 -19.59 -11.66
C LYS A 173 9.07 -19.11 -13.12
N LEU A 174 10.07 -18.27 -13.41
CA LEU A 174 10.37 -17.68 -14.72
C LEU A 174 11.68 -18.20 -15.26
N SER A 175 11.89 -18.08 -16.58
CA SER A 175 13.23 -18.28 -17.16
C SER A 175 14.16 -17.12 -16.82
N LEU A 176 15.47 -17.38 -16.73
CA LEU A 176 16.47 -16.34 -16.53
C LEU A 176 16.39 -15.25 -17.61
N ARG A 177 16.16 -15.64 -18.86
CA ARG A 177 15.98 -14.73 -19.99
C ARG A 177 14.77 -13.82 -19.82
N THR A 178 13.68 -14.34 -19.28
CA THR A 178 12.47 -13.55 -19.00
C THR A 178 12.75 -12.49 -17.92
N VAL A 179 13.49 -12.85 -16.87
CA VAL A 179 13.88 -11.90 -15.80
C VAL A 179 14.77 -10.80 -16.39
N GLN A 180 15.78 -11.16 -17.18
CA GLN A 180 16.68 -10.20 -17.82
C GLN A 180 15.96 -9.23 -18.75
N ASN A 181 15.02 -9.74 -19.57
CA ASN A 181 14.22 -8.88 -20.45
C ASN A 181 13.35 -7.90 -19.64
N ARG A 182 12.75 -8.35 -18.54
CA ARG A 182 11.95 -7.47 -17.68
C ARG A 182 12.81 -6.44 -16.94
N LEU A 183 14.02 -6.81 -16.53
CA LEU A 183 14.98 -5.87 -15.94
C LEU A 183 15.35 -4.77 -16.95
N GLN A 184 15.58 -5.13 -18.20
CA GLN A 184 15.86 -4.16 -19.25
C GLN A 184 14.69 -3.19 -19.44
N GLN A 185 13.45 -3.70 -19.57
CA GLN A 185 12.25 -2.87 -19.66
C GLN A 185 12.06 -1.96 -18.44
N LEU A 186 12.36 -2.47 -17.24
CA LEU A 186 12.33 -1.72 -16.01
C LEU A 186 13.33 -0.56 -16.02
N TYR A 187 14.57 -0.81 -16.48
CA TYR A 187 15.60 0.23 -16.59
C TYR A 187 15.21 1.31 -17.60
N GLU A 188 14.62 0.94 -18.73
CA GLU A 188 14.10 1.87 -19.73
C GLU A 188 12.97 2.74 -19.14
N LYS A 189 11.98 2.14 -18.45
CA LYS A 189 10.86 2.86 -17.85
C LYS A 189 11.26 3.77 -16.67
N LEU A 190 12.32 3.42 -15.97
CA LEU A 190 12.89 4.25 -14.89
C LEU A 190 13.90 5.28 -15.44
N ASP A 191 14.13 5.34 -16.76
CA ASP A 191 15.10 6.23 -17.40
C ASP A 191 16.54 6.09 -16.85
N VAL A 192 16.90 4.88 -16.38
CA VAL A 192 18.19 4.63 -15.74
C VAL A 192 19.35 4.91 -16.68
N TYR A 193 19.16 4.64 -17.97
CA TYR A 193 20.19 4.85 -19.02
C TYR A 193 20.42 6.33 -19.33
N GLN A 194 19.38 7.16 -19.37
CA GLN A 194 19.51 8.59 -19.70
C GLN A 194 20.28 9.35 -18.62
N GLU A 195 20.12 8.97 -17.37
CA GLU A 195 20.84 9.57 -16.26
C GLU A 195 22.31 9.11 -16.16
N ALA A 196 22.66 8.01 -16.81
CA ALA A 196 24.05 7.51 -16.88
C ALA A 196 24.91 8.30 -17.87
N GLY A 197 24.31 9.02 -18.84
CA GLY A 197 25.04 9.70 -19.93
C GLY A 197 25.76 8.69 -20.84
N ASP A 198 26.76 9.18 -21.62
CA ASP A 198 27.52 8.31 -22.53
C ASP A 198 28.51 7.36 -21.82
N ASP A 199 28.63 7.45 -20.48
CA ASP A 199 29.48 6.60 -19.66
C ASP A 199 28.66 5.55 -18.92
N GLU A 200 28.26 4.46 -19.62
CA GLU A 200 27.59 3.28 -19.05
C GLU A 200 28.39 2.63 -17.89
N SER A 201 29.69 2.89 -17.79
CA SER A 201 30.56 2.33 -16.75
C SER A 201 30.39 3.03 -15.39
N ARG A 202 29.77 4.20 -15.37
CA ARG A 202 29.69 5.04 -14.17
C ARG A 202 28.77 4.49 -13.08
N TYR A 203 27.73 3.73 -13.46
CA TYR A 203 26.72 3.23 -12.52
C TYR A 203 26.46 1.74 -12.68
N ASN A 204 26.27 1.06 -11.54
CA ASN A 204 25.63 -0.24 -11.56
C ASN A 204 24.12 -0.04 -11.79
N LEU A 205 23.60 -0.52 -12.92
CA LEU A 205 22.20 -0.30 -13.34
C LEU A 205 21.18 -0.82 -12.32
N ARG A 206 21.47 -1.94 -11.65
CA ARG A 206 20.58 -2.48 -10.60
C ARG A 206 20.47 -1.53 -9.41
N THR A 207 21.61 -1.10 -8.89
CA THR A 207 21.67 -0.15 -7.77
C THR A 207 21.03 1.19 -8.16
N ARG A 208 21.30 1.66 -9.38
CA ARG A 208 20.73 2.91 -9.88
C ARG A 208 19.21 2.82 -10.03
N ALA A 209 18.66 1.69 -10.51
CA ALA A 209 17.23 1.48 -10.61
C ALA A 209 16.53 1.56 -9.24
N VAL A 210 17.12 0.94 -8.21
CA VAL A 210 16.59 1.04 -6.83
C VAL A 210 16.64 2.49 -6.34
N ALA A 211 17.76 3.19 -6.54
CA ALA A 211 17.89 4.58 -6.12
C ALA A 211 16.86 5.50 -6.82
N VAL A 212 16.70 5.36 -8.14
CA VAL A 212 15.70 6.12 -8.92
C VAL A 212 14.27 5.79 -8.45
N ALA A 213 13.98 4.52 -8.22
CA ALA A 213 12.65 4.10 -7.76
C ALA A 213 12.31 4.68 -6.37
N LEU A 214 13.29 4.74 -5.46
CA LEU A 214 13.12 5.39 -4.15
C LEU A 214 12.91 6.89 -4.29
N MET A 215 13.73 7.58 -5.10
CA MET A 215 13.59 9.02 -5.35
C MET A 215 12.25 9.39 -6.00
N ARG A 216 11.76 8.57 -6.93
CA ARG A 216 10.46 8.76 -7.60
C ARG A 216 9.27 8.23 -6.80
N ARG A 217 9.50 7.71 -5.59
CA ARG A 217 8.47 7.13 -4.71
C ARG A 217 7.68 5.97 -5.33
N VAL A 218 8.26 5.30 -6.31
CA VAL A 218 7.76 4.04 -6.88
C VAL A 218 7.98 2.91 -5.89
N LEU A 219 9.12 2.96 -5.15
CA LEU A 219 9.49 2.04 -4.08
C LEU A 219 9.67 2.83 -2.77
N ASN A 220 9.43 2.19 -1.63
CA ASN A 220 9.72 2.74 -0.31
C ASN A 220 10.22 1.64 0.65
N ALA A 221 10.76 2.06 1.80
CA ALA A 221 11.31 1.13 2.80
C ALA A 221 10.28 0.09 3.25
N SER A 222 9.05 0.50 3.55
CA SER A 222 7.99 -0.41 3.99
C SER A 222 7.65 -1.51 2.97
N ALA A 223 7.77 -1.22 1.67
CA ALA A 223 7.54 -2.23 0.64
C ALA A 223 8.68 -3.27 0.60
N VAL A 224 9.92 -2.82 0.79
CA VAL A 224 11.10 -3.69 0.86
C VAL A 224 11.05 -4.55 2.12
N GLU A 225 10.79 -3.96 3.28
CA GLU A 225 10.68 -4.66 4.56
C GLU A 225 9.58 -5.74 4.55
N ARG A 226 8.43 -5.46 3.94
CA ARG A 226 7.38 -6.48 3.76
C ARG A 226 7.87 -7.64 2.92
N ALA A 227 8.50 -7.33 1.79
CA ALA A 227 9.00 -8.35 0.89
C ALA A 227 10.13 -9.19 1.52
N GLU A 228 10.92 -8.60 2.42
CA GLU A 228 11.94 -9.31 3.18
C GLU A 228 11.32 -10.28 4.18
N ARG A 229 10.28 -9.88 4.90
CA ARG A 229 9.52 -10.78 5.78
C ARG A 229 8.88 -11.93 5.01
N ASP A 230 8.20 -11.62 3.88
CA ASP A 230 7.60 -12.64 3.01
C ASP A 230 8.68 -13.64 2.51
N LEU A 231 9.91 -13.17 2.26
CA LEU A 231 11.03 -14.02 1.83
C LEU A 231 11.53 -14.94 2.96
N GLN A 232 11.54 -14.46 4.20
CA GLN A 232 11.94 -15.25 5.38
C GLN A 232 10.89 -16.32 5.69
N ASP A 233 9.61 -15.97 5.65
CA ASP A 233 8.51 -16.92 5.86
C ASP A 233 8.49 -18.04 4.81
N ASP A 234 8.83 -17.74 3.55
CA ASP A 234 8.96 -18.73 2.47
C ASP A 234 10.16 -19.68 2.67
N ALA A 235 11.19 -19.27 3.41
CA ALA A 235 12.38 -20.07 3.66
C ALA A 235 12.20 -21.04 4.84
N ASP A 236 11.26 -20.78 5.73
CA ASP A 236 10.96 -21.59 6.93
C ASP A 236 9.86 -22.64 6.70
N CYS A 237 9.27 -22.68 5.48
CA CYS A 237 8.29 -23.69 5.05
C CYS A 237 8.89 -24.77 4.17
#